data_c458faedf46371503e2913d56192ff72
#
_entry.id   c458faedf46371503e2913d56192ff72
#
_cell.length_a   1.000
_cell.length_b   1.000
_cell.length_c   1.000
_cell.angle_alpha   90.00
_cell.angle_beta   90.00
_cell.angle_gamma   90.00
#
_symmetry.space_group_name_H-M   'P 1'
#
loop_
_entity.id
_entity.type
_entity.pdbx_description
1 polymer ?
#
loop_
_entity_poly.entity_id
_entity_poly.type
_entity_poly.pdbx_seq_one_letter_code
_entity_poly.pdbx_strand_id
1 'polypeptide(L)'
;MRKVFLLLLLLINLPLGAAEKETFFARVIPDRQEIYAGDSMLVSIVVYSEAPIEKAECLTNFSVKGKCTMRKLDINRDATVSRVREGNHVYYTLVWSQYVFAPREAGNYTIPVQKFKASLRKVISMPDMFDQMMGARPEYKTVKVQGESKALTIRVVERPLRTTQEMMRSGSGVI
;
A
#
# COMPACT_ATOMS: atom_id res chain seq x y z
N MET A 1 -30.45 -49.92 -13.61
CA MET A 1 -30.30 -48.64 -14.39
C MET A 1 -30.31 -47.36 -13.51
N ARG A 2 -30.98 -47.33 -12.36
CA ARG A 2 -30.99 -46.12 -11.46
C ARG A 2 -29.65 -45.79 -10.75
N LYS A 3 -28.77 -46.78 -10.56
CA LYS A 3 -27.47 -46.60 -9.86
C LYS A 3 -26.37 -46.03 -10.77
N VAL A 4 -26.45 -46.18 -12.08
CA VAL A 4 -25.48 -45.64 -13.05
C VAL A 4 -25.73 -44.15 -13.29
N PHE A 5 -26.99 -43.73 -13.19
CA PHE A 5 -27.36 -42.29 -13.38
C PHE A 5 -26.88 -41.43 -12.20
N LEU A 6 -26.79 -42.00 -10.99
CA LEU A 6 -26.32 -41.28 -9.81
C LEU A 6 -24.80 -41.07 -9.81
N LEU A 7 -24.05 -41.98 -10.48
CA LEU A 7 -22.59 -41.86 -10.60
C LEU A 7 -22.18 -40.81 -11.65
N LEU A 8 -23.00 -40.56 -12.64
CA LEU A 8 -22.74 -39.57 -13.69
C LEU A 8 -22.96 -38.14 -13.21
N LEU A 9 -23.80 -37.96 -12.16
CA LEU A 9 -24.06 -36.62 -11.59
C LEU A 9 -22.95 -36.14 -10.64
N LEU A 10 -22.05 -37.06 -10.21
CA LEU A 10 -20.95 -36.74 -9.27
C LEU A 10 -19.69 -36.21 -9.95
N LEU A 11 -19.64 -36.24 -11.30
CA LEU A 11 -18.47 -35.83 -12.09
C LEU A 11 -18.50 -34.37 -12.56
N ILE A 12 -19.54 -33.61 -12.19
CA ILE A 12 -19.71 -32.20 -12.66
C ILE A 12 -19.16 -31.18 -11.66
N ASN A 13 -18.57 -31.59 -10.55
CA ASN A 13 -17.86 -30.70 -9.63
C ASN A 13 -16.34 -30.69 -9.89
N LEU A 14 -15.93 -30.49 -11.15
CA LEU A 14 -14.60 -29.98 -11.41
C LEU A 14 -14.60 -28.52 -10.98
N PRO A 15 -13.76 -28.10 -10.03
CA PRO A 15 -13.60 -26.68 -9.78
C PRO A 15 -13.10 -26.06 -11.10
N LEU A 16 -13.96 -25.26 -11.76
CA LEU A 16 -13.48 -24.36 -12.79
C LEU A 16 -12.31 -23.60 -12.16
N GLY A 17 -11.12 -23.77 -12.75
CA GLY A 17 -9.89 -23.23 -12.23
C GLY A 17 -10.11 -21.80 -11.76
N ALA A 18 -9.92 -21.55 -10.46
CA ALA A 18 -9.96 -20.22 -9.91
C ALA A 18 -8.90 -19.44 -10.68
N ALA A 19 -9.32 -18.49 -11.51
CA ALA A 19 -8.41 -17.59 -12.20
C ALA A 19 -7.49 -17.01 -11.13
N GLU A 20 -6.21 -17.27 -11.23
CA GLU A 20 -5.19 -16.83 -10.27
C GLU A 20 -5.33 -15.32 -10.13
N LYS A 21 -5.89 -14.88 -9.01
CA LYS A 21 -6.19 -13.48 -8.77
C LYS A 21 -4.86 -12.78 -8.50
N GLU A 22 -4.49 -11.88 -9.39
CA GLU A 22 -3.29 -11.06 -9.22
C GLU A 22 -3.32 -10.33 -7.89
N THR A 23 -2.23 -10.40 -7.14
CA THR A 23 -2.09 -9.74 -5.85
C THR A 23 -1.94 -8.25 -6.05
N PHE A 24 -2.87 -7.48 -5.49
CA PHE A 24 -2.83 -6.02 -5.47
C PHE A 24 -3.43 -5.51 -4.15
N PHE A 25 -2.69 -4.68 -3.43
CA PHE A 25 -3.13 -4.09 -2.17
C PHE A 25 -2.42 -2.75 -1.92
N ALA A 26 -2.85 -2.02 -0.89
CA ALA A 26 -2.19 -0.80 -0.45
C ALA A 26 -1.78 -0.90 1.02
N ARG A 27 -0.80 -0.07 1.42
CA ARG A 27 -0.42 0.13 2.81
C ARG A 27 -0.33 1.62 3.11
N VAL A 28 -0.79 1.99 4.28
CA VAL A 28 -0.56 3.31 4.88
C VAL A 28 0.63 3.15 5.82
N ILE A 29 1.73 3.83 5.51
CA ILE A 29 3.01 3.67 6.19
C ILE A 29 3.38 4.99 6.84
N PRO A 30 3.34 5.09 8.19
CA PRO A 30 3.87 6.22 8.92
C PRO A 30 5.41 6.10 9.05
N ASP A 31 6.12 7.20 9.12
CA ASP A 31 7.57 7.21 9.37
C ASP A 31 7.91 6.84 10.82
N ARG A 32 6.94 6.92 11.72
CA ARG A 32 7.02 6.51 13.13
C ARG A 32 5.66 6.06 13.66
N GLN A 33 5.66 5.24 14.70
CA GLN A 33 4.41 4.68 15.26
C GLN A 33 3.75 5.59 16.30
N GLU A 34 4.54 6.45 16.94
CA GLU A 34 4.10 7.37 17.98
C GLU A 34 4.73 8.75 17.76
N ILE A 35 4.00 9.80 18.11
CA ILE A 35 4.40 11.19 17.92
C ILE A 35 3.87 12.05 19.07
N TYR A 36 4.56 13.13 19.42
CA TYR A 36 4.06 14.12 20.37
C TYR A 36 3.08 15.08 19.72
N ALA A 37 2.08 15.54 20.50
CA ALA A 37 1.22 16.63 20.09
C ALA A 37 2.05 17.88 19.73
N GLY A 38 1.75 18.49 18.58
CA GLY A 38 2.49 19.64 18.04
C GLY A 38 3.68 19.27 17.13
N ASP A 39 4.14 18.01 17.13
CA ASP A 39 5.14 17.56 16.15
C ASP A 39 4.48 17.18 14.83
N SER A 40 5.29 16.89 13.83
CA SER A 40 4.82 16.39 12.53
C SER A 40 5.52 15.10 12.13
N MET A 41 4.81 14.26 11.38
CA MET A 41 5.33 13.02 10.83
C MET A 41 4.90 12.85 9.38
N LEU A 42 5.63 12.02 8.64
CA LEU A 42 5.29 11.66 7.29
C LEU A 42 4.41 10.40 7.28
N VAL A 43 3.34 10.46 6.48
CA VAL A 43 2.48 9.30 6.21
C VAL A 43 2.45 9.07 4.71
N SER A 44 2.89 7.89 4.29
CA SER A 44 2.93 7.49 2.88
C SER A 44 1.84 6.46 2.60
N ILE A 45 1.16 6.59 1.47
CA ILE A 45 0.28 5.57 0.93
C ILE A 45 1.03 4.91 -0.23
N VAL A 46 1.27 3.61 -0.10
CA VAL A 46 2.03 2.83 -1.08
C VAL A 46 1.15 1.70 -1.59
N VAL A 47 1.07 1.55 -2.91
CA VAL A 47 0.40 0.42 -3.56
C VAL A 47 1.42 -0.65 -3.93
N TYR A 48 1.00 -1.92 -3.83
CA TYR A 48 1.80 -3.12 -4.03
C TYR A 48 1.13 -4.03 -5.04
N SER A 49 1.91 -4.61 -5.95
CA SER A 49 1.41 -5.58 -6.93
C SER A 49 2.50 -6.57 -7.32
N GLU A 50 2.14 -7.83 -7.57
CA GLU A 50 3.07 -8.83 -8.13
C GLU A 50 3.34 -8.63 -9.63
N ALA A 51 2.48 -7.89 -10.34
CA ALA A 51 2.67 -7.50 -11.72
C ALA A 51 2.91 -5.98 -11.87
N PRO A 52 3.60 -5.54 -12.95
CA PRO A 52 3.81 -4.11 -13.20
C PRO A 52 2.52 -3.33 -13.26
N ILE A 53 2.47 -2.20 -12.55
CA ILE A 53 1.31 -1.30 -12.47
C ILE A 53 1.35 -0.35 -13.67
N GLU A 54 0.37 -0.43 -14.57
CA GLU A 54 0.22 0.51 -15.68
C GLU A 54 -0.53 1.77 -15.28
N LYS A 55 -1.60 1.59 -14.48
CA LYS A 55 -2.43 2.69 -13.99
C LYS A 55 -3.03 2.31 -12.64
N ALA A 56 -3.06 3.26 -11.72
CA ALA A 56 -3.76 3.11 -10.45
C ALA A 56 -4.65 4.33 -10.20
N GLU A 57 -5.73 4.14 -9.45
CA GLU A 57 -6.66 5.18 -9.05
C GLU A 57 -7.17 4.91 -7.64
N CYS A 58 -7.15 5.94 -6.79
CA CYS A 58 -7.74 5.86 -5.45
C CYS A 58 -9.24 6.16 -5.52
N LEU A 59 -10.04 5.29 -4.92
CA LEU A 59 -11.50 5.39 -4.92
C LEU A 59 -12.04 6.11 -3.66
N THR A 60 -11.18 6.36 -2.67
CA THR A 60 -11.55 6.98 -1.40
C THR A 60 -10.83 8.31 -1.21
N ASN A 61 -11.49 9.25 -0.54
CA ASN A 61 -10.84 10.47 -0.11
C ASN A 61 -10.04 10.21 1.16
N PHE A 62 -8.79 10.65 1.17
CA PHE A 62 -7.94 10.57 2.36
C PHE A 62 -8.40 11.59 3.40
N SER A 63 -8.77 11.12 4.58
CA SER A 63 -9.17 11.98 5.70
C SER A 63 -8.76 11.34 7.03
N VAL A 64 -8.48 12.19 8.01
CA VAL A 64 -8.19 11.78 9.38
C VAL A 64 -9.16 12.50 10.31
N LYS A 65 -9.80 11.74 11.20
CA LYS A 65 -10.68 12.33 12.21
C LYS A 65 -9.85 12.86 13.38
N GLY A 66 -10.15 14.07 13.83
CA GLY A 66 -9.53 14.69 14.99
C GLY A 66 -8.95 16.08 14.70
N LYS A 67 -8.40 16.73 15.73
CA LYS A 67 -7.76 18.05 15.62
C LYS A 67 -6.33 17.93 15.10
N CYS A 68 -6.19 17.78 13.80
CA CYS A 68 -4.91 17.67 13.12
C CYS A 68 -4.88 18.50 11.83
N THR A 69 -3.69 18.77 11.38
CA THR A 69 -3.44 19.34 10.04
C THR A 69 -2.85 18.25 9.16
N MET A 70 -3.37 18.12 7.94
CA MET A 70 -2.86 17.21 6.92
C MET A 70 -2.46 18.02 5.69
N ARG A 71 -1.20 17.96 5.32
CA ARG A 71 -0.70 18.62 4.11
C ARG A 71 -0.19 17.56 3.14
N LYS A 72 -0.82 17.47 1.99
CA LYS A 72 -0.36 16.61 0.90
C LYS A 72 0.94 17.17 0.32
N LEU A 73 1.92 16.29 0.10
CA LEU A 73 3.15 16.61 -0.60
C LEU A 73 2.97 16.38 -2.10
N ASP A 74 3.61 17.24 -2.88
CA ASP A 74 3.74 17.03 -4.32
C ASP A 74 4.90 16.05 -4.56
N ILE A 75 4.60 14.91 -5.17
CA ILE A 75 5.56 13.85 -5.46
C ILE A 75 5.45 13.43 -6.93
N ASN A 76 6.59 13.16 -7.55
CA ASN A 76 6.61 12.49 -8.84
C ASN A 76 6.41 10.99 -8.63
N ARG A 77 5.20 10.48 -8.86
CA ARG A 77 4.85 9.08 -8.65
C ARG A 77 5.71 8.13 -9.47
N ASP A 78 5.99 8.46 -10.71
CA ASP A 78 6.75 7.59 -11.61
C ASP A 78 8.18 7.37 -11.12
N ALA A 79 8.76 8.38 -10.46
CA ALA A 79 10.07 8.28 -9.82
C ALA A 79 10.07 7.40 -8.56
N THR A 80 8.90 7.04 -8.02
CA THR A 80 8.78 6.21 -6.81
C THR A 80 8.56 4.72 -7.10
N VAL A 81 8.46 4.34 -8.38
CA VAL A 81 8.31 2.94 -8.78
C VAL A 81 9.55 2.17 -8.39
N SER A 82 9.38 1.12 -7.61
CA SER A 82 10.46 0.25 -7.18
C SER A 82 10.00 -1.20 -7.06
N ARG A 83 10.94 -2.10 -6.75
CA ARG A 83 10.64 -3.51 -6.45
C ARG A 83 11.08 -3.81 -5.03
N VAL A 84 10.20 -4.43 -4.25
CA VAL A 84 10.45 -4.83 -2.87
C VAL A 84 10.23 -6.33 -2.75
N ARG A 85 11.17 -7.02 -2.11
CA ARG A 85 11.03 -8.45 -1.79
C ARG A 85 10.55 -8.62 -0.36
N GLU A 86 9.43 -9.31 -0.19
CA GLU A 86 8.89 -9.71 1.11
C GLU A 86 8.71 -11.23 1.14
N GLY A 87 9.59 -11.90 1.87
CA GLY A 87 9.63 -13.37 1.88
C GLY A 87 9.93 -13.95 0.49
N ASN A 88 9.03 -14.75 -0.04
CA ASN A 88 9.12 -15.36 -1.38
C ASN A 88 8.46 -14.53 -2.49
N HIS A 89 7.83 -13.41 -2.14
CA HIS A 89 7.13 -12.56 -3.11
C HIS A 89 7.97 -11.33 -3.47
N VAL A 90 7.90 -10.94 -4.73
CA VAL A 90 8.48 -9.69 -5.24
C VAL A 90 7.33 -8.79 -5.67
N TYR A 91 7.23 -7.62 -5.05
CA TYR A 91 6.19 -6.65 -5.37
C TYR A 91 6.77 -5.46 -6.13
N TYR A 92 6.05 -5.05 -7.14
CA TYR A 92 6.17 -3.69 -7.70
C TYR A 92 5.47 -2.74 -6.76
N THR A 93 6.13 -1.68 -6.36
CA THR A 93 5.60 -0.68 -5.43
C THR A 93 5.58 0.69 -6.08
N LEU A 94 4.58 1.48 -5.71
CA LEU A 94 4.42 2.86 -6.14
C LEU A 94 3.93 3.68 -4.95
N VAL A 95 4.62 4.77 -4.62
CA VAL A 95 4.12 5.72 -3.63
C VAL A 95 3.00 6.53 -4.27
N TRP A 96 1.77 6.25 -3.87
CA TRP A 96 0.58 6.91 -4.40
C TRP A 96 0.48 8.37 -3.95
N SER A 97 0.70 8.61 -2.66
CA SER A 97 0.70 9.95 -2.07
C SER A 97 1.43 9.97 -0.74
N GLN A 98 1.91 11.15 -0.37
CA GLN A 98 2.53 11.41 0.92
C GLN A 98 1.87 12.61 1.57
N TYR A 99 1.75 12.56 2.90
CA TYR A 99 1.14 13.61 3.71
C TYR A 99 2.03 13.92 4.91
N VAL A 100 2.15 15.20 5.23
CA VAL A 100 2.65 15.65 6.53
C VAL A 100 1.45 15.70 7.46
N PHE A 101 1.45 14.87 8.48
CA PHE A 101 0.45 14.82 9.54
C PHE A 101 0.98 15.55 10.77
N ALA A 102 0.22 16.54 11.26
CA ALA A 102 0.57 17.34 12.43
C ALA A 102 -0.63 17.39 13.38
N PRO A 103 -0.69 16.51 14.39
CA PRO A 103 -1.74 16.49 15.40
C PRO A 103 -1.55 17.64 16.39
N ARG A 104 -2.65 18.24 16.84
CA ARG A 104 -2.63 19.36 17.80
C ARG A 104 -2.85 18.90 19.25
N GLU A 105 -3.44 17.73 19.45
CA GLU A 105 -3.81 17.19 20.76
C GLU A 105 -3.39 15.73 20.85
N ALA A 106 -3.11 15.26 22.07
CA ALA A 106 -2.87 13.85 22.33
C ALA A 106 -4.14 13.03 22.09
N GLY A 107 -3.99 11.79 21.67
CA GLY A 107 -5.09 10.88 21.39
C GLY A 107 -4.77 9.89 20.26
N ASN A 108 -5.76 9.12 19.88
CA ASN A 108 -5.66 8.17 18.79
C ASN A 108 -6.29 8.75 17.52
N TYR A 109 -5.51 8.80 16.46
CA TYR A 109 -5.92 9.29 15.15
C TYR A 109 -5.98 8.13 14.17
N THR A 110 -7.16 7.89 13.61
CA THR A 110 -7.35 6.76 12.70
C THR A 110 -7.45 7.24 11.27
N ILE A 111 -6.59 6.69 10.42
CA ILE A 111 -6.65 6.80 8.97
C ILE A 111 -7.52 5.63 8.49
N PRO A 112 -8.65 5.89 7.82
CA PRO A 112 -9.54 4.84 7.37
C PRO A 112 -8.94 4.04 6.21
N VAL A 113 -9.55 2.89 5.92
CA VAL A 113 -9.22 2.05 4.77
C VAL A 113 -9.23 2.87 3.48
N GLN A 114 -8.16 2.74 2.69
CA GLN A 114 -8.04 3.37 1.37
C GLN A 114 -8.27 2.29 0.30
N LYS A 115 -9.21 2.53 -0.60
CA LYS A 115 -9.56 1.61 -1.69
C LYS A 115 -8.97 2.07 -3.01
N PHE A 116 -8.46 1.13 -3.77
CA PHE A 116 -7.81 1.37 -5.05
C PHE A 116 -8.35 0.44 -6.13
N LYS A 117 -8.32 0.93 -7.36
CA LYS A 117 -8.39 0.09 -8.56
C LYS A 117 -7.12 0.31 -9.38
N ALA A 118 -6.68 -0.73 -10.07
CA ALA A 118 -5.50 -0.66 -10.92
C ALA A 118 -5.65 -1.50 -12.18
N SER A 119 -4.84 -1.15 -13.18
CA SER A 119 -4.58 -1.95 -14.37
C SER A 119 -3.15 -2.46 -14.29
N LEU A 120 -2.98 -3.77 -14.33
CA LEU A 120 -1.69 -4.46 -14.24
C LEU A 120 -1.34 -5.07 -15.58
N ARG A 121 -0.04 -5.08 -15.91
CA ARG A 121 0.48 -5.74 -17.10
C ARG A 121 0.94 -7.16 -16.74
N LYS A 122 0.19 -8.17 -17.17
CA LYS A 122 0.54 -9.58 -16.99
C LYS A 122 1.15 -10.15 -18.26
N VAL A 123 2.27 -10.86 -18.13
CA VAL A 123 2.85 -11.65 -19.22
C VAL A 123 1.99 -12.89 -19.42
N ILE A 124 1.48 -13.12 -20.62
CA ILE A 124 0.67 -14.30 -20.96
C ILE A 124 1.46 -15.31 -21.80
N SER A 125 2.43 -14.85 -22.54
CA SER A 125 3.34 -15.69 -23.32
C SER A 125 4.74 -15.11 -23.33
N MET A 126 5.71 -15.99 -23.09
CA MET A 126 7.14 -15.66 -23.17
C MET A 126 7.71 -16.47 -24.33
N PRO A 127 8.17 -15.88 -25.43
CA PRO A 127 8.81 -16.59 -26.51
C PRO A 127 10.09 -17.26 -25.99
N ASP A 128 10.47 -18.39 -26.58
CA ASP A 128 11.72 -19.04 -26.26
C ASP A 128 12.94 -18.23 -26.74
N MET A 129 14.15 -18.68 -26.43
CA MET A 129 15.36 -17.93 -26.74
C MET A 129 15.58 -17.83 -28.26
N PHE A 130 15.19 -18.85 -29.03
CA PHE A 130 15.33 -18.84 -30.49
C PHE A 130 14.31 -17.87 -31.11
N ASP A 131 13.08 -17.92 -30.67
CA ASP A 131 12.04 -17.01 -31.14
C ASP A 131 12.37 -15.54 -30.82
N GLN A 132 12.96 -15.28 -29.63
CA GLN A 132 13.44 -13.93 -29.28
C GLN A 132 14.55 -13.45 -30.22
N MET A 133 15.48 -14.32 -30.60
CA MET A 133 16.52 -14.00 -31.62
C MET A 133 15.92 -13.70 -32.99
N MET A 134 14.78 -14.33 -33.33
CA MET A 134 14.01 -14.07 -34.56
C MET A 134 13.09 -12.85 -34.46
N GLY A 135 13.12 -12.14 -33.33
CA GLY A 135 12.37 -10.88 -33.11
C GLY A 135 11.00 -11.05 -32.45
N ALA A 136 10.65 -12.25 -31.99
CA ALA A 136 9.42 -12.44 -31.22
C ALA A 136 9.50 -11.70 -29.87
N ARG A 137 8.38 -11.11 -29.45
CA ARG A 137 8.27 -10.34 -28.22
C ARG A 137 7.30 -11.01 -27.25
N PRO A 138 7.48 -10.83 -25.91
CA PRO A 138 6.51 -11.28 -24.95
C PRO A 138 5.13 -10.67 -25.21
N GLU A 139 4.11 -11.49 -25.06
CA GLU A 139 2.74 -11.03 -25.12
C GLU A 139 2.24 -10.63 -23.73
N TYR A 140 1.53 -9.52 -23.67
CA TYR A 140 1.01 -8.96 -22.42
C TYR A 140 -0.50 -8.83 -22.47
N LYS A 141 -1.12 -8.98 -21.32
CA LYS A 141 -2.53 -8.71 -21.09
C LYS A 141 -2.69 -7.70 -19.96
N THR A 142 -3.56 -6.72 -20.14
CA THR A 142 -3.96 -5.82 -19.06
C THR A 142 -5.06 -6.46 -18.22
N VAL A 143 -4.80 -6.59 -16.92
CA VAL A 143 -5.73 -7.14 -15.93
C VAL A 143 -6.18 -6.03 -15.00
N LYS A 144 -7.51 -5.89 -14.82
CA LYS A 144 -8.09 -4.94 -13.87
C LYS A 144 -8.21 -5.59 -12.50
N VAL A 145 -7.72 -4.92 -11.47
CA VAL A 145 -7.72 -5.39 -10.09
C VAL A 145 -8.23 -4.33 -9.14
N GLN A 146 -8.67 -4.76 -7.97
CA GLN A 146 -9.03 -3.89 -6.86
C GLN A 146 -8.31 -4.37 -5.61
N GLY A 147 -7.94 -3.43 -4.76
CA GLY A 147 -7.30 -3.71 -3.49
C GLY A 147 -7.53 -2.58 -2.51
N GLU A 148 -7.21 -2.85 -1.27
CA GLU A 148 -7.39 -1.88 -0.20
C GLU A 148 -6.24 -1.91 0.80
N SER A 149 -6.10 -0.84 1.58
CA SER A 149 -5.22 -0.80 2.74
C SER A 149 -5.95 -1.27 3.99
N LYS A 150 -5.20 -1.59 5.03
CA LYS A 150 -5.77 -1.66 6.39
C LYS A 150 -5.94 -0.24 6.93
N ALA A 151 -6.88 -0.06 7.86
CA ALA A 151 -6.94 1.16 8.67
C ALA A 151 -5.69 1.24 9.55
N LEU A 152 -5.16 2.46 9.74
CA LEU A 152 -4.01 2.73 10.59
C LEU A 152 -4.41 3.65 11.73
N THR A 153 -4.05 3.29 12.96
CA THR A 153 -4.20 4.17 14.13
C THR A 153 -2.82 4.67 14.56
N ILE A 154 -2.68 5.99 14.63
CA ILE A 154 -1.47 6.70 15.08
C ILE A 154 -1.72 7.13 16.52
N ARG A 155 -0.82 6.77 17.42
CA ARG A 155 -0.84 7.21 18.81
C ARG A 155 -0.12 8.55 18.95
N VAL A 156 -0.83 9.55 19.46
CA VAL A 156 -0.28 10.87 19.77
C VAL A 156 -0.25 11.05 21.28
N VAL A 157 0.92 11.31 21.82
CA VAL A 157 1.12 11.49 23.27
C VAL A 157 1.41 12.95 23.61
N GLU A 158 1.12 13.34 24.82
CA GLU A 158 1.51 14.66 25.31
C GLU A 158 3.03 14.77 25.43
N ARG A 159 3.56 15.93 25.07
CA ARG A 159 4.97 16.21 25.27
C ARG A 159 5.25 16.32 26.78
N PRO A 160 6.21 15.56 27.32
CA PRO A 160 6.56 15.70 28.73
C PRO A 160 7.03 17.14 29.00
N LEU A 161 6.51 17.69 30.08
CA LEU A 161 6.96 19.01 30.55
C LEU A 161 8.46 18.91 30.91
N ARG A 162 9.28 19.79 30.37
CA ARG A 162 10.70 19.88 30.78
C ARG A 162 10.75 20.21 32.25
N THR A 163 11.43 19.38 33.01
CA THR A 163 11.67 19.63 34.43
C THR A 163 12.50 20.92 34.58
N THR A 164 12.22 21.72 35.60
CA THR A 164 12.94 22.99 35.88
C THR A 164 14.47 22.81 35.87
N GLN A 165 14.96 21.63 36.28
CA GLN A 165 16.37 21.29 36.23
C GLN A 165 16.95 21.14 34.81
N GLU A 166 16.16 20.64 33.85
CA GLU A 166 16.59 20.53 32.44
C GLU A 166 16.61 21.91 31.76
N MET A 167 15.66 22.79 32.12
CA MET A 167 15.66 24.18 31.64
C MET A 167 16.89 24.96 32.16
N MET A 168 17.30 24.75 33.40
CA MET A 168 18.51 25.39 33.97
C MET A 168 19.80 24.87 33.32
N ARG A 169 19.88 23.57 32.94
CA ARG A 169 21.04 23.01 32.25
C ARG A 169 21.17 23.50 30.81
N SER A 170 20.08 23.73 30.11
CA SER A 170 20.10 24.23 28.71
C SER A 170 20.38 25.74 28.62
N GLY A 171 20.13 26.50 29.70
CA GLY A 171 20.40 27.94 29.79
C GLY A 171 21.82 28.32 30.28
N SER A 172 22.61 27.35 30.71
CA SER A 172 23.97 27.59 31.25
C SER A 172 25.10 27.57 30.19
N GLY A 173 24.79 27.63 28.94
CA GLY A 173 25.75 27.51 27.83
C GLY A 173 26.01 28.79 27.03
N VAL A 174 25.83 29.98 27.60
CA VAL A 174 26.19 31.25 26.92
C VAL A 174 26.95 32.12 27.89
N ILE A 175 28.25 32.01 27.92
CA ILE A 175 29.21 33.08 28.19
C ILE A 175 30.30 32.96 27.12
#